data_e349458c832845fdb35049a8335bb10b
#
_entry.id   e349458c832845fdb35049a8335bb10b
#
_cell.length_a   1.000
_cell.length_b   1.000
_cell.length_c   1.000
_cell.angle_alpha   90.00
_cell.angle_beta   90.00
_cell.angle_gamma   90.00
#
_symmetry.space_group_name_H-M   'P 1'
#
loop_
_entity.id
_entity.type
_entity.pdbx_description
1 polymer ?
#
loop_
_entity_poly.entity_id
_entity_poly.type
_entity_poly.pdbx_seq_one_letter_code
_entity_poly.pdbx_strand_id
1 'polypeptide(L)'
;EVRITNIASFLHAEGLAVDCPGLGPLHVDVAYGGNFYAIVDAQENFRDMADFPAGRLLEISPKLRRALNEAHDFVHPEKPEIRGLSHILWTGVPTKPEAQARNAVFYGDKAIDRSPCGTGTSARMAQWAAKGRLMPGDAFVHESIIGSLFKGRVEAATSVGNRRAIIPS
;
A
#
# COMPACT_ATOMS: atom_id res chain seq x y z
N GLU A 1 -2.98 -24.72 2.78
CA GLU A 1 -2.84 -23.29 3.15
C GLU A 1 -1.38 -23.02 3.49
N VAL A 2 -0.80 -21.97 2.90
CA VAL A 2 0.56 -21.51 3.21
C VAL A 2 0.44 -20.22 4.01
N ARG A 3 1.05 -20.17 5.19
CA ARG A 3 1.11 -18.97 6.03
C ARG A 3 2.55 -18.47 6.09
N ILE A 4 2.71 -17.17 5.86
CA ILE A 4 4.02 -16.51 5.90
C ILE A 4 3.94 -15.37 6.92
N THR A 5 4.80 -15.41 7.92
CA THR A 5 5.01 -14.25 8.79
C THR A 5 5.94 -13.28 8.06
N ASN A 6 5.47 -12.06 7.84
CA ASN A 6 6.25 -11.05 7.16
C ASN A 6 7.07 -10.21 8.17
N ILE A 7 7.91 -9.35 7.63
CA ILE A 7 8.74 -8.42 8.41
C ILE A 7 7.90 -7.35 9.10
N ALA A 8 8.50 -6.68 10.08
CA ALA A 8 7.88 -5.52 10.73
C ALA A 8 7.51 -4.46 9.68
N SER A 9 6.25 -4.09 9.67
CA SER A 9 5.64 -3.19 8.68
C SER A 9 5.08 -1.95 9.38
N PHE A 10 5.24 -0.77 8.76
CA PHE A 10 4.93 0.50 9.41
C PHE A 10 4.43 1.56 8.43
N LEU A 11 3.64 2.51 8.94
CA LEU A 11 3.31 3.74 8.22
C LEU A 11 4.50 4.69 8.28
N HIS A 12 5.03 5.06 7.12
CA HIS A 12 6.20 5.94 7.00
C HIS A 12 5.81 7.42 7.00
N ALA A 13 4.81 7.77 6.21
CA ALA A 13 4.30 9.13 6.10
C ALA A 13 2.81 9.13 5.80
N GLU A 14 2.10 10.14 6.29
CA GLU A 14 0.66 10.29 6.12
C GLU A 14 0.35 11.60 5.40
N GLY A 15 -0.54 11.54 4.41
CA GLY A 15 -1.07 12.72 3.75
C GLY A 15 -0.04 13.54 2.97
N LEU A 16 0.95 12.90 2.34
CA LEU A 16 1.91 13.61 1.48
C LEU A 16 1.21 14.19 0.25
N ALA A 17 1.31 15.50 0.10
CA ALA A 17 0.81 16.19 -1.07
C ALA A 17 1.72 15.95 -2.28
N VAL A 18 1.13 15.62 -3.42
CA VAL A 18 1.87 15.40 -4.66
C VAL A 18 0.97 15.72 -5.86
N ASP A 19 1.54 16.31 -6.89
CA ASP A 19 0.88 16.45 -8.19
C ASP A 19 1.14 15.18 -9.02
N CYS A 20 0.06 14.45 -9.31
CA CYS A 20 0.14 13.30 -10.18
C CYS A 20 -0.09 13.73 -11.63
N PRO A 21 0.93 13.69 -12.50
CA PRO A 21 0.76 14.06 -13.91
C PRO A 21 -0.34 13.22 -14.57
N GLY A 22 -1.33 13.90 -15.14
CA GLY A 22 -2.48 13.29 -15.79
C GLY A 22 -3.66 12.97 -14.86
N LEU A 23 -3.56 13.19 -13.55
CA LEU A 23 -4.66 13.00 -12.61
C LEU A 23 -4.92 14.24 -11.74
N GLY A 24 -3.89 15.01 -11.42
CA GLY A 24 -3.98 16.20 -10.59
C GLY A 24 -3.45 16.01 -9.17
N PRO A 25 -3.75 16.97 -8.26
CA PRO A 25 -3.29 16.91 -6.89
C PRO A 25 -3.82 15.71 -6.13
N LEU A 26 -2.95 15.01 -5.44
CA LEU A 26 -3.27 13.88 -4.56
C LEU A 26 -2.62 14.06 -3.19
N HIS A 27 -3.21 13.42 -2.19
CA HIS A 27 -2.58 13.13 -0.92
C HIS A 27 -2.41 11.62 -0.79
N VAL A 28 -1.21 11.18 -0.48
CA VAL A 28 -0.90 9.75 -0.37
C VAL A 28 -0.30 9.43 0.99
N ASP A 29 -0.58 8.25 1.49
CA ASP A 29 0.16 7.68 2.60
C ASP A 29 1.29 6.82 2.05
N VAL A 30 2.40 6.76 2.76
CA VAL A 30 3.51 5.87 2.40
C VAL A 30 3.75 4.89 3.54
N ALA A 31 3.67 3.61 3.23
CA ALA A 31 3.87 2.53 4.18
C ALA A 31 4.91 1.54 3.66
N TYR A 32 5.57 0.86 4.61
CA TYR A 32 6.55 -0.17 4.35
C TYR A 32 6.01 -1.54 4.78
N GLY A 33 6.07 -2.51 3.88
CA GLY A 33 5.67 -3.90 4.15
C GLY A 33 6.64 -4.93 3.54
N GLY A 34 7.88 -4.50 3.30
CA GLY A 34 8.92 -5.21 2.54
C GLY A 34 9.43 -4.35 1.38
N ASN A 35 8.61 -3.45 0.91
CA ASN A 35 8.91 -2.35 -0.01
C ASN A 35 8.15 -1.11 0.46
N PHE A 36 8.55 0.06 0.00
CA PHE A 36 7.78 1.28 0.20
C PHE A 36 6.66 1.39 -0.84
N TYR A 37 5.45 1.62 -0.34
CA TYR A 37 4.21 1.76 -1.09
C TYR A 37 3.64 3.15 -0.91
N ALA A 38 3.33 3.84 -2.00
CA ALA A 38 2.40 4.96 -1.95
C ALA A 38 0.97 4.40 -2.05
N ILE A 39 0.17 4.67 -1.04
CA ILE A 39 -1.22 4.22 -0.95
C ILE A 39 -2.11 5.40 -1.31
N VAL A 40 -2.89 5.24 -2.37
CA VAL A 40 -3.83 6.24 -2.87
C VAL A 40 -5.23 5.83 -2.45
N ASP A 41 -5.70 6.42 -1.37
CA ASP A 41 -7.07 6.24 -0.89
C ASP A 41 -8.05 7.17 -1.61
N ALA A 42 -9.35 6.87 -1.49
CA ALA A 42 -10.42 7.67 -2.10
C ALA A 42 -10.32 9.14 -1.64
N GLN A 43 -10.37 10.04 -2.61
CA GLN A 43 -10.24 11.48 -2.44
C GLN A 43 -10.85 12.22 -3.63
N GLU A 44 -10.72 13.54 -3.71
CA GLU A 44 -11.36 14.37 -4.73
C GLU A 44 -11.03 13.90 -6.17
N ASN A 45 -9.75 13.70 -6.47
CA ASN A 45 -9.28 13.34 -7.81
C ASN A 45 -9.20 11.82 -8.07
N PHE A 46 -9.50 11.01 -7.05
CA PHE A 46 -9.45 9.55 -7.15
C PHE A 46 -10.49 8.93 -6.22
N ARG A 47 -11.52 8.30 -6.77
CA ARG A 47 -12.58 7.69 -5.97
C ARG A 47 -12.39 6.21 -5.77
N ASP A 48 -12.13 5.49 -6.85
CA ASP A 48 -11.98 4.04 -6.85
C ASP A 48 -11.08 3.59 -8.01
N MET A 49 -10.25 2.59 -7.78
CA MET A 49 -9.45 1.98 -8.86
C MET A 49 -10.32 1.44 -10.01
N ALA A 50 -11.56 1.06 -9.71
CA ALA A 50 -12.49 0.55 -10.71
C ALA A 50 -12.96 1.61 -11.72
N ASP A 51 -12.81 2.88 -11.41
CA ASP A 51 -13.11 3.99 -12.31
C ASP A 51 -12.07 4.14 -13.43
N PHE A 52 -10.94 3.42 -13.33
CA PHE A 52 -9.82 3.53 -14.25
C PHE A 52 -9.57 2.21 -14.97
N PRO A 53 -9.46 2.21 -16.31
CA PRO A 53 -8.92 1.06 -17.02
C PRO A 53 -7.49 0.76 -16.55
N ALA A 54 -7.10 -0.52 -16.53
CA ALA A 54 -5.76 -0.94 -16.11
C ALA A 54 -4.65 -0.20 -16.88
N GLY A 55 -4.85 0.04 -18.18
CA GLY A 55 -3.93 0.83 -19.01
C GLY A 55 -3.73 2.26 -18.51
N ARG A 56 -4.76 2.87 -17.94
CA ARG A 56 -4.65 4.20 -17.34
C ARG A 56 -3.82 4.19 -16.06
N LEU A 57 -4.01 3.19 -15.21
CA LEU A 57 -3.19 3.01 -14.01
C LEU A 57 -1.72 2.74 -14.39
N LEU A 58 -1.48 1.96 -15.43
CA LEU A 58 -0.12 1.72 -15.95
C LEU A 58 0.54 3.00 -16.49
N GLU A 59 -0.24 3.91 -17.06
CA GLU A 59 0.26 5.19 -17.57
C GLU A 59 0.64 6.17 -16.45
N ILE A 60 -0.24 6.33 -15.44
CA ILE A 60 -0.06 7.36 -14.41
C ILE A 60 0.84 6.91 -13.26
N SER A 61 0.89 5.62 -12.94
CA SER A 61 1.64 5.10 -11.79
C SER A 61 3.15 5.42 -11.82
N PRO A 62 3.88 5.21 -12.93
CA PRO A 62 5.31 5.56 -12.98
C PRO A 62 5.55 7.07 -12.83
N LYS A 63 4.62 7.90 -13.30
CA LYS A 63 4.70 9.36 -13.15
C LYS A 63 4.52 9.78 -11.69
N LEU A 64 3.55 9.19 -11.00
CA LEU A 64 3.34 9.43 -9.57
C LEU A 64 4.54 8.95 -8.75
N ARG A 65 5.05 7.75 -9.02
CA ARG A 65 6.24 7.22 -8.36
C ARG A 65 7.45 8.13 -8.51
N ARG A 66 7.69 8.63 -9.71
CA ARG A 66 8.79 9.56 -9.99
C ARG A 66 8.61 10.85 -9.21
N ALA A 67 7.43 11.46 -9.27
CA ALA A 67 7.16 12.71 -8.56
C ALA A 67 7.39 12.58 -7.05
N LEU A 68 6.97 11.47 -6.45
CA LEU A 68 7.19 11.21 -5.03
C LEU A 68 8.67 11.03 -4.68
N ASN A 69 9.41 10.26 -5.48
CA ASN A 69 10.85 10.04 -5.25
C ASN A 69 11.70 11.29 -5.50
N GLU A 70 11.29 12.18 -6.37
CA GLU A 70 11.95 13.47 -6.58
C GLU A 70 11.72 14.44 -5.41
N ALA A 71 10.54 14.38 -4.80
CA ALA A 71 10.16 15.29 -3.72
C ALA A 71 10.57 14.82 -2.31
N HIS A 72 10.75 13.51 -2.11
CA HIS A 72 10.97 12.91 -0.79
C HIS A 72 12.00 11.79 -0.82
N ASP A 73 12.70 11.62 0.32
CA ASP A 73 13.53 10.46 0.59
C ASP A 73 12.76 9.44 1.43
N PHE A 74 12.58 8.25 0.90
CA PHE A 74 11.98 7.13 1.62
C PHE A 74 13.08 6.17 2.04
N VAL A 75 13.42 6.17 3.32
CA VAL A 75 14.55 5.40 3.87
C VAL A 75 14.06 4.62 5.09
N HIS A 76 14.38 3.32 5.12
CA HIS A 76 14.07 2.48 6.28
C HIS A 76 14.85 2.94 7.51
N PRO A 77 14.19 3.16 8.67
CA PRO A 77 14.82 3.77 9.84
C PRO A 77 16.02 3.00 10.41
N GLU A 78 16.00 1.67 10.28
CA GLU A 78 17.03 0.78 10.83
C GLU A 78 17.95 0.17 9.76
N LYS A 79 17.58 0.28 8.48
CA LYS A 79 18.30 -0.29 7.34
C LYS A 79 18.43 0.73 6.22
N PRO A 80 19.40 1.67 6.32
CA PRO A 80 19.51 2.78 5.36
C PRO A 80 19.73 2.35 3.90
N GLU A 81 20.16 1.12 3.66
CA GLU A 81 20.29 0.53 2.33
C GLU A 81 18.93 0.27 1.66
N ILE A 82 17.85 0.15 2.46
CA ILE A 82 16.49 0.04 1.96
C ILE A 82 15.92 1.43 1.78
N ARG A 83 15.86 1.87 0.53
CA ARG A 83 15.41 3.22 0.19
C ARG A 83 14.72 3.28 -1.15
N GLY A 84 13.89 4.31 -1.32
CA GLY A 84 13.14 4.59 -2.51
C GLY A 84 11.76 3.95 -2.52
N LEU A 85 10.81 4.70 -3.06
CA LEU A 85 9.45 4.23 -3.30
C LEU A 85 9.42 3.42 -4.59
N SER A 86 8.98 2.18 -4.51
CA SER A 86 8.98 1.24 -5.65
C SER A 86 7.58 0.93 -6.19
N HIS A 87 6.55 1.02 -5.35
CA HIS A 87 5.21 0.54 -5.65
C HIS A 87 4.15 1.62 -5.43
N ILE A 88 3.10 1.59 -6.26
CA ILE A 88 1.88 2.39 -6.06
C ILE A 88 0.73 1.43 -5.79
N LEU A 89 0.00 1.66 -4.71
CA LEU A 89 -1.17 0.88 -4.32
C LEU A 89 -2.41 1.75 -4.47
N TRP A 90 -3.18 1.47 -5.52
CA TRP A 90 -4.47 2.11 -5.79
C TRP A 90 -5.56 1.36 -5.06
N THR A 91 -6.36 2.05 -4.26
CA THR A 91 -7.42 1.42 -3.48
C THR A 91 -8.75 1.39 -4.20
N GLY A 92 -9.63 0.52 -3.76
CA GLY A 92 -11.00 0.43 -4.26
C GLY A 92 -11.94 -0.21 -3.26
N VAL A 93 -13.22 -0.12 -3.56
CA VAL A 93 -14.27 -0.78 -2.79
C VAL A 93 -14.24 -2.27 -3.08
N PRO A 94 -14.24 -3.13 -2.04
CA PRO A 94 -14.32 -4.58 -2.24
C PRO A 94 -15.57 -4.99 -3.01
N THR A 95 -15.42 -5.98 -3.87
CA THR A 95 -16.55 -6.60 -4.58
C THR A 95 -17.00 -7.90 -3.91
N LYS A 96 -16.15 -8.46 -3.04
CA LYS A 96 -16.45 -9.67 -2.27
C LYS A 96 -16.83 -9.35 -0.84
N PRO A 97 -17.91 -9.97 -0.30
CA PRO A 97 -18.42 -9.62 1.02
C PRO A 97 -17.44 -9.92 2.17
N GLU A 98 -16.54 -10.88 1.99
CA GLU A 98 -15.51 -11.22 2.99
C GLU A 98 -14.31 -10.28 3.00
N ALA A 99 -14.11 -9.46 1.95
CA ALA A 99 -12.97 -8.56 1.86
C ALA A 99 -13.23 -7.23 2.57
N GLN A 100 -12.24 -6.75 3.31
CA GLN A 100 -12.28 -5.44 3.98
C GLN A 100 -11.69 -4.33 3.10
N ALA A 101 -10.78 -4.66 2.21
CA ALA A 101 -10.14 -3.72 1.31
C ALA A 101 -9.86 -4.35 -0.04
N ARG A 102 -9.72 -3.51 -1.06
CA ARG A 102 -9.37 -3.91 -2.43
C ARG A 102 -8.27 -3.01 -2.97
N ASN A 103 -7.39 -3.58 -3.77
CA ASN A 103 -6.31 -2.82 -4.38
C ASN A 103 -5.96 -3.26 -5.80
N ALA A 104 -5.25 -2.36 -6.48
CA ALA A 104 -4.44 -2.65 -7.65
C ALA A 104 -3.02 -2.13 -7.37
N VAL A 105 -2.03 -3.00 -7.44
CA VAL A 105 -0.63 -2.64 -7.16
C VAL A 105 0.15 -2.53 -8.45
N PHE A 106 0.71 -1.35 -8.69
CA PHE A 106 1.68 -1.12 -9.75
C PHE A 106 3.10 -1.40 -9.22
N TYR A 107 3.86 -2.19 -9.98
CA TYR A 107 5.24 -2.52 -9.67
C TYR A 107 6.11 -2.61 -10.94
N GLY A 108 7.42 -2.63 -10.74
CA GLY A 108 8.35 -2.67 -11.85
C GLY A 108 8.18 -1.47 -12.79
N ASP A 109 8.27 -1.70 -14.08
CA ASP A 109 8.17 -0.62 -15.06
C ASP A 109 6.77 -0.49 -15.69
N LYS A 110 6.06 -1.59 -15.85
CA LYS A 110 4.78 -1.61 -16.59
C LYS A 110 3.85 -2.76 -16.14
N ALA A 111 3.80 -3.07 -14.86
CA ALA A 111 3.00 -4.20 -14.40
C ALA A 111 2.00 -3.81 -13.29
N ILE A 112 0.81 -4.40 -13.38
CA ILE A 112 -0.17 -4.43 -12.28
C ILE A 112 -0.22 -5.87 -11.76
N ASP A 113 -0.08 -6.02 -10.45
CA ASP A 113 -0.17 -7.31 -9.79
C ASP A 113 -1.60 -7.86 -9.89
N ARG A 114 -1.73 -9.10 -10.33
CA ARG A 114 -3.02 -9.80 -10.33
C ARG A 114 -3.40 -10.35 -8.97
N SER A 115 -2.43 -10.53 -8.08
CA SER A 115 -2.65 -10.86 -6.67
C SER A 115 -2.93 -9.61 -5.84
N PRO A 116 -3.41 -9.74 -4.58
CA PRO A 116 -3.47 -8.62 -3.65
C PRO A 116 -2.10 -8.03 -3.28
N CYS A 117 -1.01 -8.66 -3.67
CA CYS A 117 0.38 -8.37 -3.33
C CYS A 117 0.69 -8.61 -1.84
N GLY A 118 1.63 -9.51 -1.53
CA GLY A 118 1.95 -9.88 -0.15
C GLY A 118 2.53 -8.72 0.66
N THR A 119 3.59 -8.07 0.15
CA THR A 119 4.20 -6.92 0.82
C THR A 119 3.28 -5.69 0.77
N GLY A 120 2.47 -5.54 -0.27
CA GLY A 120 1.44 -4.50 -0.37
C GLY A 120 0.33 -4.69 0.65
N THR A 121 -0.11 -5.91 0.88
CA THR A 121 -1.09 -6.24 1.95
C THR A 121 -0.52 -5.91 3.31
N SER A 122 0.74 -6.25 3.57
CA SER A 122 1.43 -5.88 4.82
C SER A 122 1.53 -4.37 5.01
N ALA A 123 1.86 -3.62 3.97
CA ALA A 123 1.89 -2.16 4.00
C ALA A 123 0.49 -1.57 4.28
N ARG A 124 -0.54 -2.10 3.64
CA ARG A 124 -1.93 -1.67 3.87
C ARG A 124 -2.38 -1.95 5.31
N MET A 125 -2.06 -3.12 5.83
CA MET A 125 -2.34 -3.49 7.22
C MET A 125 -1.62 -2.55 8.21
N ALA A 126 -0.37 -2.22 7.95
CA ALA A 126 0.39 -1.27 8.76
C ALA A 126 -0.22 0.13 8.76
N GLN A 127 -0.68 0.60 7.60
CA GLN A 127 -1.41 1.86 7.49
C GLN A 127 -2.70 1.83 8.34
N TRP A 128 -3.50 0.78 8.23
CA TRP A 128 -4.74 0.64 9.00
C TRP A 128 -4.48 0.52 10.50
N ALA A 129 -3.43 -0.20 10.89
CA ALA A 129 -3.04 -0.30 12.30
C ALA A 129 -2.61 1.06 12.88
N ALA A 130 -1.81 1.82 12.14
CA ALA A 130 -1.40 3.17 12.54
C ALA A 130 -2.60 4.14 12.70
N LYS A 131 -3.66 3.92 11.92
CA LYS A 131 -4.92 4.70 11.99
C LYS A 131 -5.94 4.12 12.99
N GLY A 132 -5.57 3.12 13.78
CA GLY A 132 -6.43 2.51 14.79
C GLY A 132 -7.54 1.60 14.24
N ARG A 133 -7.44 1.16 12.99
CA ARG A 133 -8.43 0.31 12.32
C ARG A 133 -8.15 -1.19 12.44
N LEU A 134 -6.92 -1.55 12.77
CA LEU A 134 -6.48 -2.93 13.03
C LEU A 134 -5.68 -2.98 14.32
N MET A 135 -5.89 -4.03 15.11
CA MET A 135 -5.20 -4.30 16.35
C MET A 135 -4.59 -5.71 16.32
N PRO A 136 -3.60 -6.01 17.20
CA PRO A 136 -3.08 -7.36 17.34
C PRO A 136 -4.21 -8.39 17.53
N GLY A 137 -4.16 -9.44 16.73
CA GLY A 137 -5.19 -10.47 16.67
C GLY A 137 -6.23 -10.29 15.56
N ASP A 138 -6.37 -9.10 14.99
CA ASP A 138 -7.35 -8.84 13.94
C ASP A 138 -6.95 -9.50 12.62
N ALA A 139 -7.96 -10.06 11.93
CA ALA A 139 -7.84 -10.56 10.58
C ALA A 139 -8.06 -9.44 9.56
N PHE A 140 -7.46 -9.60 8.40
CA PHE A 140 -7.59 -8.68 7.27
C PHE A 140 -7.69 -9.45 5.96
N VAL A 141 -8.75 -9.24 5.21
CA VAL A 141 -8.94 -9.88 3.91
C VAL A 141 -8.84 -8.83 2.81
N HIS A 142 -7.87 -9.03 1.93
CA HIS A 142 -7.52 -8.09 0.87
C HIS A 142 -7.85 -8.67 -0.50
N GLU A 143 -8.60 -7.93 -1.30
CA GLU A 143 -9.03 -8.32 -2.64
C GLU A 143 -8.13 -7.68 -3.70
N SER A 144 -7.77 -8.44 -4.72
CA SER A 144 -7.01 -7.93 -5.87
C SER A 144 -7.89 -7.33 -6.96
N ILE A 145 -7.24 -6.76 -7.97
CA ILE A 145 -7.91 -6.24 -9.18
C ILE A 145 -8.75 -7.30 -9.89
N ILE A 146 -8.33 -8.58 -9.86
CA ILE A 146 -9.06 -9.70 -10.47
C ILE A 146 -9.96 -10.46 -9.49
N GLY A 147 -10.07 -9.99 -8.24
CA GLY A 147 -10.93 -10.60 -7.22
C GLY A 147 -10.30 -11.78 -6.49
N SER A 148 -9.00 -12.04 -6.60
CA SER A 148 -8.31 -12.98 -5.73
C SER A 148 -8.16 -12.42 -4.31
N LEU A 149 -8.06 -13.29 -3.31
CA LEU A 149 -8.03 -12.88 -1.91
C LEU A 149 -6.75 -13.34 -1.22
N PHE A 150 -6.16 -12.43 -0.44
CA PHE A 150 -5.20 -12.76 0.62
C PHE A 150 -5.86 -12.55 1.97
N LYS A 151 -5.57 -13.48 2.89
CA LYS A 151 -6.00 -13.38 4.28
C LYS A 151 -4.77 -13.06 5.13
N GLY A 152 -4.80 -11.95 5.80
CA GLY A 152 -3.75 -11.52 6.71
C GLY A 152 -4.22 -11.51 8.16
N ARG A 153 -3.28 -11.39 9.07
CA ARG A 153 -3.50 -11.20 10.50
C ARG A 153 -2.42 -10.31 11.09
N VAL A 154 -2.80 -9.44 12.01
CA VAL A 154 -1.83 -8.72 12.84
C VAL A 154 -1.41 -9.65 13.98
N GLU A 155 -0.19 -10.17 13.90
CA GLU A 155 0.32 -11.12 14.91
C GLU A 155 0.72 -10.41 16.20
N ALA A 156 1.39 -9.25 16.08
CA ALA A 156 1.87 -8.47 17.19
C ALA A 156 2.05 -7.01 16.82
N ALA A 157 2.05 -6.15 17.81
CA ALA A 157 2.55 -4.79 17.71
C ALA A 157 4.06 -4.79 18.01
N THR A 158 4.80 -3.93 17.31
CA THR A 158 6.23 -3.74 17.51
C THR A 158 6.61 -2.29 17.16
N SER A 159 7.89 -2.02 17.07
CA SER A 159 8.40 -0.74 16.59
C SER A 159 9.58 -0.93 15.65
N VAL A 160 9.76 0.01 14.73
CA VAL A 160 10.89 0.12 13.82
C VAL A 160 11.44 1.53 13.95
N GLY A 161 12.63 1.67 14.52
CA GLY A 161 13.12 2.98 14.96
C GLY A 161 12.11 3.62 15.94
N ASN A 162 11.69 4.85 15.66
CA ASN A 162 10.69 5.57 16.46
C ASN A 162 9.24 5.35 15.97
N ARG A 163 9.02 4.46 15.00
CA ARG A 163 7.71 4.24 14.38
C ARG A 163 7.01 3.05 14.99
N ARG A 164 5.71 3.20 15.23
CA ARG A 164 4.84 2.05 15.53
C ARG A 164 4.80 1.14 14.31
N ALA A 165 4.91 -0.15 14.55
CA ALA A 165 4.91 -1.18 13.52
C ALA A 165 4.07 -2.37 13.94
N ILE A 166 3.78 -3.23 12.99
CA ILE A 166 3.12 -4.52 13.22
C ILE A 166 3.94 -5.65 12.61
N ILE A 167 3.74 -6.85 13.12
CA ILE A 167 4.17 -8.09 12.50
C ILE A 167 2.96 -8.70 11.80
N PRO A 168 2.84 -8.64 10.47
CA PRO A 168 1.74 -9.25 9.73
C PRO A 168 2.07 -10.69 9.30
N SER A 169 1.03 -11.49 9.12
CA SER A 169 1.13 -12.82 8.50
C SER A 169 0.10 -13.01 7.41
#